data_eee64d69a9ba0e4322aeca18f0f01ced
#
_entry.id   eee64d69a9ba0e4322aeca18f0f01ced
#
_cell.length_a   1.000
_cell.length_b   1.000
_cell.length_c   1.000
_cell.angle_alpha   90.00
_cell.angle_beta   90.00
_cell.angle_gamma   90.00
#
_symmetry.space_group_name_H-M   'P 1'
#
loop_
_entity.id
_entity.type
_entity.pdbx_description
1 polymer ?
#
loop_
_entity_poly.entity_id
_entity_poly.type
_entity_poly.pdbx_seq_one_letter_code
_entity_poly.pdbx_strand_id
1 'polypeptide(L)'
;MTIATHQSIRAGQDTPTAATHDPAWATAYDCGNGSVKLIINSAEIRIPSYIQPILFPLRDVPATGFVEYLDGDRADLISRKWVGGISAYHLNPTTLTRVVDSRSSKIELGLQLLLSALTELPHRDQWHFALIASIHDAQAMGERMGKSLKGTHRVKLGTQLSTVTIDVIRVLEEGAAAIVEHRSELDLSGQNLIYDFGNGTLALSMFGAKGKLLDRQIFPGGVETLIDAIARNLDTRKQLSEEGDRHLIHSAIERKDFLYSKRSGWNFRSVYEAEIKPWVVSNLAPVIKAASKWEMADAHLAIGGGSQLPLISQLLAARGISAVSDGVWANARGMYKLAHAKAEATQP
;
A
#
# COMPACT_ATOMS: atom_id res chain seq x y z
N MET A 1 35.37 38.70 67.53
CA MET A 1 35.90 38.69 66.17
C MET A 1 35.80 37.26 65.69
N THR A 2 34.77 36.98 64.93
CA THR A 2 34.47 35.61 64.42
C THR A 2 34.41 35.69 62.91
N ILE A 3 35.35 35.01 62.26
CA ILE A 3 35.50 34.98 60.81
C ILE A 3 34.58 33.92 60.25
N ALA A 4 33.63 34.31 59.40
CA ALA A 4 32.73 33.40 58.68
C ALA A 4 33.43 32.97 57.41
N THR A 5 33.56 31.63 57.22
CA THR A 5 34.05 30.97 56.03
C THR A 5 32.93 30.76 55.04
N HIS A 6 33.01 31.38 53.87
CA HIS A 6 32.12 31.11 52.75
C HIS A 6 32.48 29.77 52.06
N GLN A 7 31.56 28.79 52.10
CA GLN A 7 31.61 27.62 51.24
C GLN A 7 30.89 27.94 49.90
N SER A 8 31.65 27.91 48.83
CA SER A 8 31.12 28.01 47.45
C SER A 8 30.54 26.63 47.04
N ILE A 9 29.26 26.59 46.81
CA ILE A 9 28.56 25.44 46.21
C ILE A 9 28.84 25.47 44.70
N ARG A 10 29.56 24.47 44.17
CA ARG A 10 29.69 24.23 42.76
C ARG A 10 28.38 23.60 42.26
N ALA A 11 27.65 24.31 41.42
CA ALA A 11 26.55 23.76 40.63
C ALA A 11 27.09 22.69 39.67
N GLY A 12 26.64 21.48 39.82
CA GLY A 12 26.89 20.41 38.87
C GLY A 12 26.22 20.75 37.53
N GLN A 13 27.01 20.75 36.49
CA GLN A 13 26.49 20.80 35.12
C GLN A 13 25.85 19.45 34.84
N ASP A 14 24.51 19.37 34.83
CA ASP A 14 23.80 18.26 34.26
C ASP A 14 24.07 18.22 32.75
N THR A 15 24.93 17.30 32.34
CA THR A 15 25.10 16.93 30.95
C THR A 15 23.76 16.30 30.50
N PRO A 16 23.13 16.79 29.39
CA PRO A 16 21.93 16.15 28.91
C PRO A 16 22.27 14.71 28.55
N THR A 17 21.70 13.76 29.25
CA THR A 17 21.71 12.33 28.84
C THR A 17 21.16 12.27 27.44
N ALA A 18 21.95 11.77 26.49
CA ALA A 18 21.53 11.51 25.14
C ALA A 18 20.28 10.63 25.23
N ALA A 19 19.17 11.13 24.67
CA ALA A 19 17.95 10.35 24.57
C ALA A 19 18.30 9.07 23.83
N THR A 20 18.17 7.93 24.49
CA THR A 20 18.27 6.62 23.86
C THR A 20 17.09 6.53 22.91
N HIS A 21 17.32 6.83 21.63
CA HIS A 21 16.33 6.60 20.59
C HIS A 21 16.10 5.10 20.51
N ASP A 22 14.85 4.67 20.69
CA ASP A 22 14.44 3.31 20.36
C ASP A 22 14.88 3.00 18.92
N PRO A 23 15.44 1.80 18.66
CA PRO A 23 15.91 1.45 17.32
C PRO A 23 14.76 1.59 16.33
N ALA A 24 15.07 2.12 15.14
CA ALA A 24 14.08 2.28 14.08
C ALA A 24 13.54 0.91 13.63
N TRP A 25 12.22 0.78 13.55
CA TRP A 25 11.58 -0.47 13.15
C TRP A 25 11.66 -0.68 11.66
N ALA A 26 12.08 -1.88 11.26
CA ALA A 26 11.97 -2.30 9.87
C ALA A 26 10.52 -2.19 9.41
N THR A 27 10.30 -1.43 8.33
CA THR A 27 8.97 -1.09 7.86
C THR A 27 8.92 -1.17 6.34
N ALA A 28 7.87 -1.80 5.82
CA ALA A 28 7.56 -1.82 4.40
C ALA A 28 6.26 -1.07 4.13
N TYR A 29 6.25 -0.25 3.09
CA TYR A 29 5.10 0.54 2.68
C TYR A 29 4.83 0.43 1.19
N ASP A 30 3.75 -0.26 0.82
CA ASP A 30 3.26 -0.39 -0.54
C ASP A 30 1.96 0.40 -0.71
N CYS A 31 2.06 1.58 -1.31
CA CYS A 31 0.93 2.46 -1.60
C CYS A 31 0.28 2.06 -2.93
N GLY A 32 -0.50 0.97 -2.92
CA GLY A 32 -1.22 0.50 -4.10
C GLY A 32 -2.44 1.36 -4.44
N ASN A 33 -2.88 1.31 -5.70
CA ASN A 33 -4.07 2.05 -6.17
C ASN A 33 -5.36 1.62 -5.48
N GLY A 34 -5.51 0.34 -5.14
CA GLY A 34 -6.72 -0.19 -4.48
C GLY A 34 -6.60 -0.28 -2.97
N SER A 35 -5.42 -0.59 -2.47
CA SER A 35 -5.15 -0.70 -1.03
C SER A 35 -3.69 -0.41 -0.69
N VAL A 36 -3.50 0.21 0.45
CA VAL A 36 -2.20 0.33 1.11
C VAL A 36 -1.90 -0.98 1.85
N LYS A 37 -0.63 -1.41 1.80
CA LYS A 37 -0.09 -2.46 2.65
C LYS A 37 1.07 -1.88 3.43
N LEU A 38 1.01 -2.02 4.73
CA LEU A 38 2.02 -1.56 5.68
C LEU A 38 2.42 -2.75 6.54
N ILE A 39 3.72 -3.04 6.61
CA ILE A 39 4.25 -4.07 7.50
C ILE A 39 5.21 -3.40 8.47
N ILE A 40 4.94 -3.53 9.76
CA ILE A 40 5.72 -2.98 10.85
C ILE A 40 5.93 -4.07 11.89
N ASN A 41 7.18 -4.39 12.19
CA ASN A 41 7.51 -5.39 13.22
C ASN A 41 6.65 -6.67 13.06
N SER A 42 6.57 -7.18 11.84
CA SER A 42 5.77 -8.36 11.43
C SER A 42 4.24 -8.21 11.48
N ALA A 43 3.70 -7.08 11.95
CA ALA A 43 2.27 -6.79 11.84
C ALA A 43 1.93 -6.35 10.41
N GLU A 44 0.99 -7.04 9.77
CA GLU A 44 0.52 -6.73 8.43
C GLU A 44 -0.79 -5.95 8.50
N ILE A 45 -0.81 -4.72 7.94
CA ILE A 45 -1.96 -3.84 7.88
C ILE A 45 -2.32 -3.59 6.43
N ARG A 46 -3.59 -3.78 6.09
CA ARG A 46 -4.13 -3.44 4.78
C ARG A 46 -5.37 -2.58 4.92
N ILE A 47 -5.34 -1.39 4.34
CA ILE A 47 -6.49 -0.49 4.27
C ILE A 47 -6.80 -0.12 2.82
N PRO A 48 -8.06 0.14 2.45
CA PRO A 48 -8.38 0.74 1.15
C PRO A 48 -7.65 2.07 0.95
N SER A 49 -7.21 2.35 -0.28
CA SER A 49 -6.48 3.59 -0.62
C SER A 49 -7.46 4.77 -0.79
N TYR A 50 -8.23 5.05 0.25
CA TYR A 50 -9.25 6.10 0.34
C TYR A 50 -8.85 7.17 1.34
N ILE A 51 -9.08 8.44 1.00
CA ILE A 51 -8.93 9.60 1.88
C ILE A 51 -10.18 10.47 1.78
N GLN A 52 -10.74 10.82 2.94
CA GLN A 52 -11.78 11.83 3.08
C GLN A 52 -11.22 13.01 3.87
N PRO A 53 -10.97 14.18 3.25
CA PRO A 53 -10.60 15.39 3.97
C PRO A 53 -11.74 15.82 4.91
N ILE A 54 -11.39 16.29 6.11
CA ILE A 54 -12.33 16.76 7.11
C ILE A 54 -12.22 18.27 7.21
N LEU A 55 -13.25 18.97 6.72
CA LEU A 55 -13.33 20.44 6.70
C LEU A 55 -14.08 21.01 7.91
N PHE A 56 -14.94 20.21 8.54
CA PHE A 56 -15.76 20.58 9.68
C PHE A 56 -15.56 19.58 10.83
N PRO A 57 -15.76 20.00 12.08
CA PRO A 57 -15.67 19.08 13.21
C PRO A 57 -16.60 17.86 13.03
N LEU A 58 -16.05 16.66 13.25
CA LEU A 58 -16.86 15.44 13.28
C LEU A 58 -17.60 15.37 14.62
N ARG A 59 -18.85 14.93 14.58
CA ARG A 59 -19.62 14.65 15.80
C ARG A 59 -18.96 13.49 16.57
N ASP A 60 -18.63 12.44 15.85
CA ASP A 60 -17.98 11.25 16.39
C ASP A 60 -16.73 10.97 15.56
N VAL A 61 -15.59 10.85 16.23
CA VAL A 61 -14.31 10.49 15.59
C VAL A 61 -14.30 8.99 15.34
N PRO A 62 -14.06 8.52 14.10
CA PRO A 62 -13.96 7.10 13.83
C PRO A 62 -12.87 6.43 14.67
N ALA A 63 -13.09 5.17 15.06
CA ALA A 63 -12.12 4.40 15.84
C ALA A 63 -10.78 4.22 15.11
N THR A 64 -10.81 4.11 13.78
CA THR A 64 -9.62 4.00 12.91
C THR A 64 -9.70 4.97 11.74
N GLY A 65 -8.55 5.26 11.13
CA GLY A 65 -8.42 6.08 9.94
C GLY A 65 -8.31 7.59 10.18
N PHE A 66 -8.78 8.13 11.33
CA PHE A 66 -8.75 9.56 11.59
C PHE A 66 -7.34 10.03 11.98
N VAL A 67 -6.90 11.11 11.31
CA VAL A 67 -5.62 11.78 11.58
C VAL A 67 -5.82 13.30 11.58
N GLU A 68 -5.22 13.97 12.56
CA GLU A 68 -5.02 15.41 12.60
C GLU A 68 -3.51 15.70 12.57
N TYR A 69 -3.03 16.37 11.53
CA TYR A 69 -1.61 16.73 11.40
C TYR A 69 -1.37 18.07 12.11
N LEU A 70 -0.52 18.05 13.13
CA LEU A 70 -0.31 19.20 14.00
C LEU A 70 0.92 20.02 13.58
N ASP A 71 2.05 19.32 13.32
CA ASP A 71 3.33 19.94 13.02
C ASP A 71 4.30 18.92 12.39
N GLY A 72 5.39 19.37 11.78
CA GLY A 72 6.47 18.54 11.24
C GLY A 72 6.87 18.88 9.80
N ASP A 73 7.61 17.96 9.17
CA ASP A 73 8.30 18.21 7.90
C ASP A 73 7.38 18.32 6.66
N ARG A 74 6.07 18.09 6.81
CA ARG A 74 5.07 18.31 5.76
C ARG A 74 4.22 19.55 6.06
N ALA A 75 4.83 20.72 5.83
CA ALA A 75 4.20 22.02 6.07
C ALA A 75 2.82 22.19 5.37
N ASP A 76 2.64 21.55 4.20
CA ASP A 76 1.38 21.53 3.45
C ASP A 76 0.24 20.77 4.16
N LEU A 77 0.57 19.94 5.16
CA LEU A 77 -0.41 19.17 5.94
C LEU A 77 -0.73 19.80 7.31
N ILE A 78 0.00 20.83 7.74
CA ILE A 78 -0.23 21.47 9.06
C ILE A 78 -1.70 21.92 9.18
N SER A 79 -2.33 21.57 10.30
CA SER A 79 -3.74 21.80 10.62
C SER A 79 -4.75 21.03 9.72
N ARG A 80 -4.27 20.17 8.82
CA ARG A 80 -5.16 19.30 8.03
C ARG A 80 -5.66 18.13 8.85
N LYS A 81 -6.92 17.75 8.58
CA LYS A 81 -7.58 16.57 9.16
C LYS A 81 -8.15 15.73 8.04
N TRP A 82 -8.07 14.43 8.22
CA TRP A 82 -8.66 13.49 7.27
C TRP A 82 -9.04 12.18 7.95
N VAL A 83 -9.83 11.40 7.25
CA VAL A 83 -10.08 9.98 7.56
C VAL A 83 -9.59 9.16 6.40
N GLY A 84 -8.80 8.10 6.66
CA GLY A 84 -8.32 7.18 5.64
C GLY A 84 -8.91 5.78 5.77
N GLY A 85 -8.67 4.96 4.73
CA GLY A 85 -9.09 3.56 4.73
C GLY A 85 -10.60 3.36 4.65
N ILE A 86 -11.08 2.27 5.26
CA ILE A 86 -12.50 1.91 5.22
C ILE A 86 -13.39 2.93 5.94
N SER A 87 -12.87 3.60 6.96
CA SER A 87 -13.61 4.64 7.69
C SER A 87 -13.93 5.85 6.79
N ALA A 88 -13.06 6.18 5.82
CA ALA A 88 -13.35 7.21 4.82
C ALA A 88 -14.57 6.84 3.96
N TYR A 89 -14.64 5.58 3.52
CA TYR A 89 -15.77 5.07 2.76
C TYR A 89 -17.06 5.09 3.59
N HIS A 90 -17.02 4.65 4.85
CA HIS A 90 -18.20 4.66 5.72
C HIS A 90 -18.68 6.08 6.04
N LEU A 91 -17.75 7.04 6.08
CA LEU A 91 -18.11 8.44 6.34
C LEU A 91 -18.84 9.07 5.15
N ASN A 92 -18.29 8.95 3.95
CA ASN A 92 -18.92 9.44 2.73
C ASN A 92 -18.34 8.74 1.47
N PRO A 93 -19.01 7.72 0.93
CA PRO A 93 -18.52 6.98 -0.23
C PRO A 93 -18.49 7.79 -1.53
N THR A 94 -19.22 8.93 -1.60
CA THR A 94 -19.36 9.70 -2.84
C THR A 94 -18.33 10.81 -3.01
N THR A 95 -17.69 11.28 -1.92
CA THR A 95 -16.76 12.43 -1.95
C THR A 95 -15.32 12.07 -1.56
N LEU A 96 -15.04 10.80 -1.29
CA LEU A 96 -13.68 10.36 -0.98
C LEU A 96 -12.77 10.47 -2.20
N THR A 97 -11.48 10.76 -1.93
CA THR A 97 -10.42 10.72 -2.93
C THR A 97 -9.78 9.33 -2.94
N ARG A 98 -9.54 8.78 -4.11
CA ARG A 98 -8.90 7.48 -4.30
C ARG A 98 -7.53 7.65 -4.94
N VAL A 99 -6.56 6.82 -4.56
CA VAL A 99 -5.22 6.87 -5.17
C VAL A 99 -5.27 6.61 -6.68
N VAL A 100 -6.19 5.80 -7.15
CA VAL A 100 -6.36 5.48 -8.58
C VAL A 100 -6.82 6.69 -9.42
N ASP A 101 -7.37 7.73 -8.79
CA ASP A 101 -7.95 8.87 -9.50
C ASP A 101 -6.90 9.78 -10.18
N SER A 102 -5.63 9.75 -9.72
CA SER A 102 -4.53 10.53 -10.32
C SER A 102 -3.20 9.78 -10.26
N ARG A 103 -2.34 10.01 -11.25
CA ARG A 103 -0.98 9.43 -11.29
C ARG A 103 -0.06 9.94 -10.18
N SER A 104 -0.27 11.16 -9.69
CA SER A 104 0.51 11.76 -8.60
C SER A 104 0.00 11.40 -7.21
N SER A 105 -1.20 10.84 -7.09
CA SER A 105 -1.87 10.58 -5.81
C SER A 105 -1.06 9.72 -4.85
N LYS A 106 -0.22 8.78 -5.34
CA LYS A 106 0.67 7.99 -4.48
C LYS A 106 1.67 8.84 -3.70
N ILE A 107 2.18 9.91 -4.32
CA ILE A 107 3.11 10.86 -3.69
C ILE A 107 2.34 11.84 -2.81
N GLU A 108 1.23 12.36 -3.29
CA GLU A 108 0.45 13.38 -2.61
C GLU A 108 -0.25 12.84 -1.36
N LEU A 109 -0.84 11.65 -1.45
CA LEU A 109 -1.63 11.02 -0.39
C LEU A 109 -0.86 9.96 0.41
N GLY A 110 0.37 9.62 -0.01
CA GLY A 110 1.13 8.51 0.56
C GLY A 110 1.32 8.62 2.07
N LEU A 111 1.78 9.78 2.57
CA LEU A 111 1.95 9.99 4.00
C LEU A 111 0.60 9.94 4.75
N GLN A 112 -0.43 10.54 4.19
CA GLN A 112 -1.76 10.55 4.82
C GLN A 112 -2.31 9.12 4.99
N LEU A 113 -2.14 8.27 3.98
CA LEU A 113 -2.54 6.87 4.02
C LEU A 113 -1.69 6.04 4.99
N LEU A 114 -0.37 6.30 5.04
CA LEU A 114 0.52 5.65 6.00
C LEU A 114 0.09 5.97 7.44
N LEU A 115 -0.11 7.26 7.74
CA LEU A 115 -0.56 7.70 9.06
C LEU A 115 -1.95 7.15 9.42
N SER A 116 -2.86 7.06 8.44
CA SER A 116 -4.16 6.43 8.66
C SER A 116 -4.04 4.93 8.95
N ALA A 117 -3.11 4.22 8.28
CA ALA A 117 -2.88 2.80 8.52
C ALA A 117 -2.33 2.54 9.94
N LEU A 118 -1.58 3.49 10.52
CA LEU A 118 -1.09 3.35 11.91
C LEU A 118 -2.23 3.30 12.93
N THR A 119 -3.38 3.85 12.63
CA THR A 119 -4.54 3.81 13.54
C THR A 119 -5.16 2.42 13.68
N GLU A 120 -4.79 1.46 12.83
CA GLU A 120 -5.20 0.05 12.94
C GLU A 120 -4.35 -0.72 13.98
N LEU A 121 -3.28 -0.11 14.46
CA LEU A 121 -2.39 -0.69 15.47
C LEU A 121 -2.68 -0.12 16.87
N PRO A 122 -2.29 -0.82 17.93
CA PRO A 122 -2.28 -0.24 19.27
C PRO A 122 -1.50 1.08 19.30
N HIS A 123 -2.08 2.09 19.93
CA HIS A 123 -1.49 3.42 20.01
C HIS A 123 -0.10 3.42 20.61
N ARG A 124 0.77 4.31 20.10
CA ARG A 124 2.08 4.63 20.67
C ARG A 124 2.36 6.12 20.56
N ASP A 125 2.98 6.68 21.59
CA ASP A 125 3.37 8.08 21.60
C ASP A 125 4.52 8.37 20.62
N GLN A 126 5.40 7.38 20.41
CA GLN A 126 6.57 7.47 19.54
C GLN A 126 6.60 6.30 18.55
N TRP A 127 6.82 6.64 17.26
CA TRP A 127 7.05 5.72 16.18
C TRP A 127 8.34 6.10 15.47
N HIS A 128 9.21 5.15 15.23
CA HIS A 128 10.42 5.39 14.44
C HIS A 128 10.59 4.28 13.40
N PHE A 129 10.56 4.65 12.11
CA PHE A 129 10.55 3.71 10.99
C PHE A 129 11.81 3.81 10.15
N ALA A 130 12.44 2.68 9.91
CA ALA A 130 13.39 2.44 8.84
C ALA A 130 12.60 1.88 7.64
N LEU A 131 12.16 2.76 6.74
CA LEU A 131 11.12 2.50 5.74
C LEU A 131 11.68 2.14 4.37
N ILE A 132 11.20 1.05 3.79
CA ILE A 132 11.29 0.80 2.33
C ILE A 132 9.88 0.97 1.74
N ALA A 133 9.79 1.80 0.70
CA ALA A 133 8.56 2.03 -0.04
C ALA A 133 8.68 1.58 -1.50
N SER A 134 7.57 1.53 -2.23
CA SER A 134 7.57 1.26 -3.67
C SER A 134 6.73 2.26 -4.45
N ILE A 135 7.11 2.48 -5.72
CA ILE A 135 6.37 3.29 -6.68
C ILE A 135 6.56 2.72 -8.10
N HIS A 136 5.61 2.97 -8.99
CA HIS A 136 5.57 2.40 -10.34
C HIS A 136 6.70 2.85 -11.30
N ASP A 137 7.43 3.91 -10.95
CA ASP A 137 8.60 4.41 -11.66
C ASP A 137 9.56 5.01 -10.62
N ALA A 138 10.33 4.15 -9.97
CA ALA A 138 11.23 4.57 -8.91
C ALA A 138 12.40 5.41 -9.44
N GLN A 139 12.78 5.22 -10.71
CA GLN A 139 13.84 6.01 -11.32
C GLN A 139 13.41 7.48 -11.46
N ALA A 140 12.20 7.73 -11.95
CA ALA A 140 11.70 9.08 -12.17
C ALA A 140 11.06 9.72 -10.92
N MET A 141 10.42 8.91 -10.07
CA MET A 141 9.57 9.41 -8.97
C MET A 141 10.02 8.99 -7.57
N GLY A 142 11.01 8.11 -7.47
CA GLY A 142 11.44 7.53 -6.18
C GLY A 142 11.95 8.59 -5.20
N GLU A 143 12.72 9.58 -5.66
CA GLU A 143 13.19 10.67 -4.81
C GLU A 143 12.03 11.52 -4.28
N ARG A 144 11.04 11.83 -5.13
CA ARG A 144 9.85 12.59 -4.72
C ARG A 144 9.00 11.81 -3.71
N MET A 145 8.82 10.52 -3.95
CA MET A 145 8.11 9.63 -3.01
C MET A 145 8.85 9.57 -1.67
N GLY A 146 10.16 9.38 -1.70
CA GLY A 146 10.98 9.38 -0.49
C GLY A 146 10.87 10.68 0.31
N LYS A 147 10.98 11.83 -0.36
CA LYS A 147 10.82 13.15 0.26
C LYS A 147 9.42 13.38 0.84
N SER A 148 8.37 12.86 0.19
CA SER A 148 6.99 13.03 0.66
C SER A 148 6.67 12.25 1.93
N LEU A 149 7.45 11.21 2.23
CA LEU A 149 7.28 10.34 3.40
C LEU A 149 8.25 10.67 4.54
N LYS A 150 9.50 11.06 4.20
CA LYS A 150 10.59 11.26 5.16
C LYS A 150 10.30 12.42 6.09
N GLY A 151 10.71 12.27 7.35
CA GLY A 151 10.73 13.35 8.34
C GLY A 151 10.09 12.97 9.66
N THR A 152 9.91 13.97 10.52
CA THR A 152 9.22 13.84 11.80
C THR A 152 7.88 14.54 11.75
N HIS A 153 6.83 13.82 12.11
CA HIS A 153 5.43 14.23 11.99
C HIS A 153 4.76 14.14 13.35
N ARG A 154 4.31 15.28 13.88
CA ARG A 154 3.52 15.34 15.10
C ARG A 154 2.05 15.35 14.74
N VAL A 155 1.34 14.30 15.15
CA VAL A 155 -0.04 14.02 14.71
C VAL A 155 -0.92 13.58 15.87
N LYS A 156 -2.24 13.68 15.70
CA LYS A 156 -3.16 12.84 16.47
C LYS A 156 -3.58 11.66 15.60
N LEU A 157 -3.37 10.46 16.09
CA LEU A 157 -3.90 9.21 15.54
C LEU A 157 -5.17 8.86 16.32
N GLY A 158 -6.33 8.98 15.69
CA GLY A 158 -7.59 9.04 16.43
C GLY A 158 -7.62 10.28 17.32
N THR A 159 -7.76 10.08 18.64
CA THR A 159 -7.76 11.17 19.63
C THR A 159 -6.42 11.34 20.37
N GLN A 160 -5.44 10.46 20.12
CA GLN A 160 -4.20 10.37 20.88
C GLN A 160 -3.01 10.98 20.12
N LEU A 161 -2.17 11.70 20.86
CA LEU A 161 -0.99 12.37 20.31
C LEU A 161 0.12 11.35 20.01
N SER A 162 0.74 11.46 18.84
CA SER A 162 1.89 10.66 18.42
C SER A 162 2.92 11.51 17.71
N THR A 163 4.20 11.14 17.86
CA THR A 163 5.30 11.59 17.02
C THR A 163 5.75 10.43 16.14
N VAL A 164 5.73 10.62 14.83
CA VAL A 164 6.09 9.59 13.84
C VAL A 164 7.33 10.07 13.09
N THR A 165 8.45 9.39 13.29
CA THR A 165 9.71 9.65 12.58
C THR A 165 9.90 8.59 11.50
N ILE A 166 10.14 9.02 10.27
CA ILE A 166 10.27 8.14 9.11
C ILE A 166 11.62 8.38 8.44
N ASP A 167 12.51 7.39 8.52
CA ASP A 167 13.73 7.32 7.75
C ASP A 167 13.50 6.45 6.52
N VAL A 168 13.40 7.08 5.34
CA VAL A 168 13.24 6.36 4.09
C VAL A 168 14.58 5.79 3.65
N ILE A 169 14.74 4.47 3.78
CA ILE A 169 15.95 3.74 3.38
C ILE A 169 16.06 3.67 1.87
N ARG A 170 14.95 3.33 1.22
CA ARG A 170 14.91 3.13 -0.24
C ARG A 170 13.47 3.19 -0.76
N VAL A 171 13.33 3.64 -2.01
CA VAL A 171 12.12 3.48 -2.81
C VAL A 171 12.43 2.53 -3.96
N LEU A 172 11.65 1.48 -4.12
CA LEU A 172 11.82 0.41 -5.12
C LEU A 172 10.78 0.54 -6.23
N GLU A 173 11.07 -0.09 -7.36
CA GLU A 173 10.06 -0.36 -8.39
C GLU A 173 8.98 -1.29 -7.82
N GLU A 174 7.71 -1.00 -8.11
CA GLU A 174 6.59 -1.91 -7.77
C GLU A 174 6.84 -3.29 -8.36
N GLY A 175 6.56 -4.34 -7.59
CA GLY A 175 6.79 -5.73 -7.97
C GLY A 175 8.24 -6.22 -7.81
N ALA A 176 9.24 -5.33 -7.73
CA ALA A 176 10.64 -5.75 -7.62
C ALA A 176 10.93 -6.56 -6.36
N ALA A 177 10.33 -6.17 -5.24
CA ALA A 177 10.55 -6.86 -3.98
C ALA A 177 9.86 -8.24 -3.91
N ALA A 178 8.89 -8.52 -4.77
CA ALA A 178 8.28 -9.84 -4.87
C ALA A 178 9.30 -10.94 -5.21
N ILE A 179 10.38 -10.61 -5.92
CA ILE A 179 11.49 -11.52 -6.20
C ILE A 179 12.16 -11.96 -4.89
N VAL A 180 12.30 -11.05 -3.93
CA VAL A 180 12.91 -11.36 -2.62
C VAL A 180 11.97 -12.23 -1.79
N GLU A 181 10.67 -11.98 -1.86
CA GLU A 181 9.64 -12.79 -1.20
C GLU A 181 9.67 -14.23 -1.69
N HIS A 182 9.70 -14.42 -3.02
CA HIS A 182 9.59 -15.72 -3.69
C HIS A 182 10.94 -16.28 -4.16
N ARG A 183 12.06 -15.86 -3.54
CA ARG A 183 13.40 -16.28 -3.94
C ARG A 183 13.66 -17.78 -3.95
N SER A 184 12.87 -18.56 -3.21
CA SER A 184 12.95 -20.02 -3.21
C SER A 184 12.31 -20.66 -4.45
N GLU A 185 11.48 -19.92 -5.16
CA GLU A 185 10.74 -20.34 -6.36
C GLU A 185 11.37 -19.78 -7.65
N LEU A 186 12.36 -18.89 -7.51
CA LEU A 186 12.99 -18.15 -8.60
C LEU A 186 14.48 -18.42 -8.71
N ASP A 187 15.01 -18.48 -9.91
CA ASP A 187 16.45 -18.41 -10.14
C ASP A 187 16.93 -16.96 -10.12
N LEU A 188 17.55 -16.55 -9.00
CA LEU A 188 18.08 -15.19 -8.85
C LEU A 188 19.30 -14.89 -9.72
N SER A 189 19.91 -15.89 -10.39
CA SER A 189 20.97 -15.71 -11.38
C SER A 189 20.41 -15.55 -12.79
N GLY A 190 19.17 -15.97 -13.02
CA GLY A 190 18.49 -15.99 -14.30
C GLY A 190 17.57 -14.80 -14.55
N GLN A 191 16.70 -14.96 -15.54
CA GLN A 191 15.69 -13.98 -15.97
C GLN A 191 14.33 -14.38 -15.43
N ASN A 192 13.69 -13.47 -14.68
CA ASN A 192 12.41 -13.73 -14.05
C ASN A 192 11.37 -12.71 -14.55
N LEU A 193 10.26 -13.20 -15.07
CA LEU A 193 9.17 -12.36 -15.57
C LEU A 193 8.06 -12.27 -14.52
N ILE A 194 7.83 -11.06 -14.04
CA ILE A 194 6.80 -10.75 -13.05
C ILE A 194 5.61 -10.08 -13.71
N TYR A 195 4.43 -10.67 -13.52
CA TYR A 195 3.13 -10.13 -13.90
C TYR A 195 2.46 -9.56 -12.66
N ASP A 196 2.39 -8.25 -12.53
CA ASP A 196 1.70 -7.59 -11.41
C ASP A 196 0.29 -7.18 -11.84
N PHE A 197 -0.70 -7.87 -11.32
CA PHE A 197 -2.12 -7.63 -11.57
C PHE A 197 -2.67 -6.68 -10.50
N GLY A 198 -2.38 -5.38 -10.67
CA GLY A 198 -2.82 -4.33 -9.77
C GLY A 198 -4.29 -3.91 -9.96
N ASN A 199 -4.77 -3.04 -9.07
CA ASN A 199 -6.13 -2.50 -9.15
C ASN A 199 -6.29 -1.55 -10.33
N GLY A 200 -5.36 -0.61 -10.55
CA GLY A 200 -5.45 0.39 -11.63
C GLY A 200 -4.72 0.00 -12.91
N THR A 201 -3.70 -0.86 -12.83
CA THR A 201 -2.82 -1.22 -13.95
C THR A 201 -2.40 -2.68 -13.87
N LEU A 202 -2.04 -3.23 -15.03
CA LEU A 202 -1.30 -4.47 -15.14
C LEU A 202 0.14 -4.13 -15.53
N ALA A 203 1.14 -4.64 -14.82
CA ALA A 203 2.53 -4.42 -15.14
C ALA A 203 3.23 -5.74 -15.46
N LEU A 204 4.05 -5.73 -16.50
CA LEU A 204 4.89 -6.83 -16.91
C LEU A 204 6.34 -6.37 -16.77
N SER A 205 7.11 -7.01 -15.90
CA SER A 205 8.48 -6.60 -15.56
C SER A 205 9.43 -7.77 -15.72
N MET A 206 10.49 -7.60 -16.53
CA MET A 206 11.58 -8.55 -16.66
C MET A 206 12.69 -8.16 -15.70
N PHE A 207 13.05 -9.07 -14.84
CA PHE A 207 14.18 -8.93 -13.93
C PHE A 207 15.28 -9.94 -14.29
N GLY A 208 16.52 -9.47 -14.37
CA GLY A 208 17.70 -10.30 -14.50
C GLY A 208 18.37 -10.58 -13.16
N ALA A 209 19.62 -11.01 -13.23
CA ALA A 209 20.42 -11.38 -12.08
C ALA A 209 20.36 -10.33 -10.95
N LYS A 210 20.25 -10.81 -9.71
CA LYS A 210 20.15 -10.00 -8.48
C LYS A 210 18.93 -9.05 -8.45
N GLY A 211 17.87 -9.37 -9.20
CA GLY A 211 16.65 -8.56 -9.23
C GLY A 211 16.82 -7.22 -9.96
N LYS A 212 17.79 -7.10 -10.90
CA LYS A 212 17.94 -5.91 -11.72
C LYS A 212 16.79 -5.84 -12.74
N LEU A 213 16.02 -4.74 -12.72
CA LEU A 213 15.00 -4.49 -13.75
C LEU A 213 15.68 -4.31 -15.11
N LEU A 214 15.31 -5.15 -16.09
CA LEU A 214 15.82 -5.12 -17.46
C LEU A 214 14.86 -4.43 -18.43
N ASP A 215 13.55 -4.70 -18.28
CA ASP A 215 12.50 -4.09 -19.09
C ASP A 215 11.17 -4.10 -18.31
N ARG A 216 10.29 -3.14 -18.65
CA ARG A 216 8.97 -3.02 -18.03
C ARG A 216 7.96 -2.48 -19.02
N GLN A 217 6.77 -3.07 -19.01
CA GLN A 217 5.60 -2.55 -19.72
C GLN A 217 4.43 -2.41 -18.77
N ILE A 218 3.73 -1.29 -18.86
CA ILE A 218 2.53 -1.00 -18.07
C ILE A 218 1.34 -0.92 -19.00
N PHE A 219 0.30 -1.64 -18.65
CA PHE A 219 -0.97 -1.68 -19.37
C PHE A 219 -2.04 -1.03 -18.48
N PRO A 220 -2.85 -0.12 -19.03
CA PRO A 220 -4.02 0.40 -18.35
C PRO A 220 -5.06 -0.72 -18.17
N GLY A 221 -6.01 -0.55 -17.25
CA GLY A 221 -7.13 -1.49 -17.15
C GLY A 221 -6.91 -2.62 -16.15
N GLY A 222 -6.40 -2.32 -14.96
CA GLY A 222 -6.37 -3.26 -13.84
C GLY A 222 -7.76 -3.72 -13.39
N VAL A 223 -7.83 -4.29 -12.19
CA VAL A 223 -9.08 -4.87 -11.63
C VAL A 223 -10.22 -3.85 -11.55
N GLU A 224 -9.89 -2.55 -11.37
CA GLU A 224 -10.87 -1.45 -11.32
C GLU A 224 -11.77 -1.41 -12.56
N THR A 225 -11.23 -1.69 -13.76
CA THR A 225 -12.06 -1.69 -14.98
C THR A 225 -13.07 -2.84 -15.03
N LEU A 226 -12.74 -3.99 -14.44
CA LEU A 226 -13.70 -5.09 -14.25
C LEU A 226 -14.80 -4.69 -13.25
N ILE A 227 -14.40 -4.07 -12.14
CA ILE A 227 -15.34 -3.61 -11.12
C ILE A 227 -16.29 -2.55 -11.71
N ASP A 228 -15.75 -1.61 -12.50
CA ASP A 228 -16.54 -0.59 -13.22
C ASP A 228 -17.54 -1.23 -14.21
N ALA A 229 -17.11 -2.25 -14.97
CA ALA A 229 -17.99 -2.95 -15.90
C ALA A 229 -19.14 -3.61 -15.15
N ILE A 230 -18.86 -4.32 -14.04
CA ILE A 230 -19.89 -4.94 -13.19
C ILE A 230 -20.83 -3.89 -12.61
N ALA A 231 -20.29 -2.77 -12.09
CA ALA A 231 -21.09 -1.69 -11.49
C ALA A 231 -22.08 -1.08 -12.49
N ARG A 232 -21.66 -0.92 -13.75
CA ARG A 232 -22.46 -0.32 -14.84
C ARG A 232 -23.26 -1.34 -15.63
N ASN A 233 -23.08 -2.64 -15.39
CA ASN A 233 -23.82 -3.68 -16.11
C ASN A 233 -25.32 -3.47 -15.98
N LEU A 234 -26.08 -3.77 -17.06
CA LEU A 234 -27.51 -3.56 -17.10
C LEU A 234 -28.24 -4.32 -16.00
N ASP A 235 -27.84 -5.57 -15.73
CA ASP A 235 -28.49 -6.38 -14.70
C ASP A 235 -28.20 -5.88 -13.30
N THR A 236 -26.98 -5.34 -13.06
CA THR A 236 -26.66 -4.63 -11.81
C THR A 236 -27.58 -3.43 -11.61
N ARG A 237 -27.72 -2.58 -12.63
CA ARG A 237 -28.58 -1.39 -12.56
C ARG A 237 -30.06 -1.72 -12.43
N LYS A 238 -30.54 -2.78 -13.08
CA LYS A 238 -31.92 -3.26 -12.89
C LYS A 238 -32.15 -3.73 -11.47
N GLN A 239 -31.21 -4.47 -10.91
CA GLN A 239 -31.33 -5.05 -9.57
C GLN A 239 -31.24 -4.00 -8.46
N LEU A 240 -30.39 -2.97 -8.63
CA LEU A 240 -30.14 -1.94 -7.62
C LEU A 240 -30.90 -0.63 -7.86
N SER A 241 -31.47 -0.44 -9.05
CA SER A 241 -32.05 0.83 -9.55
C SER A 241 -31.04 1.97 -9.70
N GLU A 242 -29.74 1.65 -9.62
CA GLU A 242 -28.61 2.57 -9.74
C GLU A 242 -27.34 1.82 -10.17
N GLU A 243 -26.22 2.52 -10.40
CA GLU A 243 -24.92 1.85 -10.56
C GLU A 243 -24.52 1.13 -9.26
N GLY A 244 -23.85 -0.01 -9.40
CA GLY A 244 -23.34 -0.75 -8.26
C GLY A 244 -22.21 0.01 -7.53
N ASP A 245 -22.20 -0.09 -6.20
CA ASP A 245 -21.09 0.43 -5.41
C ASP A 245 -19.82 -0.40 -5.63
N ARG A 246 -18.75 0.26 -6.07
CA ARG A 246 -17.48 -0.37 -6.45
C ARG A 246 -16.78 -1.05 -5.29
N HIS A 247 -16.85 -0.46 -4.10
CA HIS A 247 -16.25 -1.05 -2.90
C HIS A 247 -16.96 -2.34 -2.50
N LEU A 248 -18.29 -2.35 -2.53
CA LEU A 248 -19.08 -3.56 -2.21
C LEU A 248 -18.82 -4.68 -3.22
N ILE A 249 -18.77 -4.36 -4.52
CA ILE A 249 -18.46 -5.32 -5.58
C ILE A 249 -17.04 -5.89 -5.38
N HIS A 250 -16.03 -5.03 -5.20
CA HIS A 250 -14.65 -5.45 -4.97
C HIS A 250 -14.54 -6.39 -3.76
N SER A 251 -15.09 -5.96 -2.63
CA SER A 251 -15.06 -6.74 -1.40
C SER A 251 -15.71 -8.11 -1.54
N ALA A 252 -16.83 -8.19 -2.27
CA ALA A 252 -17.53 -9.45 -2.49
C ALA A 252 -16.75 -10.41 -3.44
N ILE A 253 -16.04 -9.86 -4.42
CA ILE A 253 -15.12 -10.64 -5.28
C ILE A 253 -13.95 -11.17 -4.46
N GLU A 254 -13.33 -10.35 -3.62
CA GLU A 254 -12.23 -10.79 -2.73
C GLU A 254 -12.67 -11.89 -1.77
N ARG A 255 -13.86 -11.78 -1.17
CA ARG A 255 -14.44 -12.83 -0.34
C ARG A 255 -14.88 -14.08 -1.13
N LYS A 256 -14.95 -13.99 -2.48
CA LYS A 256 -15.41 -15.05 -3.39
C LYS A 256 -16.86 -15.51 -3.15
N ASP A 257 -17.65 -14.72 -2.40
CA ASP A 257 -19.07 -14.99 -2.14
C ASP A 257 -20.01 -14.33 -3.15
N PHE A 258 -19.55 -13.28 -3.83
CA PHE A 258 -20.31 -12.48 -4.79
C PHE A 258 -21.61 -11.88 -4.22
N LEU A 259 -21.74 -11.83 -2.91
CA LEU A 259 -22.88 -11.22 -2.24
C LEU A 259 -22.67 -9.71 -2.13
N TYR A 260 -23.43 -8.93 -2.90
CA TYR A 260 -23.30 -7.47 -2.95
C TYR A 260 -23.43 -6.83 -1.57
N SER A 261 -24.51 -7.16 -0.86
CA SER A 261 -24.69 -6.80 0.54
C SER A 261 -25.69 -7.71 1.22
N LYS A 262 -25.63 -7.83 2.55
CA LYS A 262 -26.62 -8.57 3.34
C LYS A 262 -28.04 -7.99 3.16
N ARG A 263 -28.13 -6.65 3.03
CA ARG A 263 -29.41 -5.94 2.89
C ARG A 263 -30.10 -6.24 1.55
N SER A 264 -29.35 -6.28 0.45
CA SER A 264 -29.90 -6.57 -0.87
C SER A 264 -30.15 -8.06 -1.09
N GLY A 265 -29.37 -8.92 -0.43
CA GLY A 265 -29.40 -10.37 -0.67
C GLY A 265 -28.98 -10.77 -2.09
N TRP A 266 -28.56 -9.82 -2.93
CA TRP A 266 -28.26 -10.06 -4.33
C TRP A 266 -26.86 -10.65 -4.50
N ASN A 267 -26.80 -11.79 -5.23
CA ASN A 267 -25.56 -12.43 -5.65
C ASN A 267 -25.31 -12.11 -7.13
N PHE A 268 -24.21 -11.43 -7.44
CA PHE A 268 -23.87 -10.97 -8.78
C PHE A 268 -22.88 -11.90 -9.53
N ARG A 269 -22.72 -13.15 -9.11
CA ARG A 269 -21.78 -14.10 -9.76
C ARG A 269 -22.00 -14.20 -11.27
N SER A 270 -23.26 -14.25 -11.74
CA SER A 270 -23.58 -14.32 -13.17
C SER A 270 -23.12 -13.07 -13.93
N VAL A 271 -23.22 -11.88 -13.32
CA VAL A 271 -22.71 -10.63 -13.90
C VAL A 271 -21.19 -10.67 -13.95
N TYR A 272 -20.53 -11.12 -12.87
CA TYR A 272 -19.08 -11.29 -12.86
C TYR A 272 -18.61 -12.23 -13.98
N GLU A 273 -19.24 -13.37 -14.15
CA GLU A 273 -18.90 -14.37 -15.19
C GLU A 273 -19.14 -13.84 -16.61
N ALA A 274 -20.08 -12.92 -16.78
CA ALA A 274 -20.30 -12.24 -18.06
C ALA A 274 -19.21 -11.21 -18.34
N GLU A 275 -18.82 -10.40 -17.34
CA GLU A 275 -17.87 -9.27 -17.51
C GLU A 275 -16.41 -9.71 -17.48
N ILE A 276 -16.06 -10.79 -16.80
CA ILE A 276 -14.66 -11.25 -16.72
C ILE A 276 -14.13 -11.70 -18.10
N LYS A 277 -14.96 -12.24 -18.97
CA LYS A 277 -14.56 -12.71 -20.31
C LYS A 277 -14.10 -11.57 -21.21
N PRO A 278 -14.88 -10.50 -21.45
CA PRO A 278 -14.41 -9.34 -22.20
C PRO A 278 -13.23 -8.65 -21.51
N TRP A 279 -13.18 -8.61 -20.18
CA TRP A 279 -12.04 -8.05 -19.45
C TRP A 279 -10.75 -8.84 -19.73
N VAL A 280 -10.79 -10.17 -19.76
CA VAL A 280 -9.63 -11.01 -20.14
C VAL A 280 -9.14 -10.69 -21.54
N VAL A 281 -10.05 -10.56 -22.49
CA VAL A 281 -9.68 -10.22 -23.88
C VAL A 281 -9.05 -8.84 -23.98
N SER A 282 -9.60 -7.86 -23.29
CA SER A 282 -9.16 -6.46 -23.40
C SER A 282 -7.92 -6.14 -22.57
N ASN A 283 -7.74 -6.80 -21.43
CA ASN A 283 -6.68 -6.43 -20.47
C ASN A 283 -5.62 -7.54 -20.28
N LEU A 284 -6.01 -8.80 -20.11
CA LEU A 284 -5.05 -9.88 -19.90
C LEU A 284 -4.37 -10.32 -21.19
N ALA A 285 -5.09 -10.46 -22.30
CA ALA A 285 -4.51 -10.94 -23.55
C ALA A 285 -3.39 -10.05 -24.09
N PRO A 286 -3.46 -8.70 -24.04
CA PRO A 286 -2.34 -7.84 -24.41
C PRO A 286 -1.08 -8.07 -23.57
N VAL A 287 -1.22 -8.30 -22.26
CA VAL A 287 -0.09 -8.61 -21.36
C VAL A 287 0.56 -9.92 -21.75
N ILE A 288 -0.24 -10.98 -21.97
CA ILE A 288 0.27 -12.29 -22.39
C ILE A 288 0.97 -12.18 -23.75
N LYS A 289 0.39 -11.44 -24.69
CA LYS A 289 1.03 -11.19 -26.00
C LYS A 289 2.37 -10.46 -25.86
N ALA A 290 2.46 -9.46 -24.99
CA ALA A 290 3.70 -8.75 -24.74
C ALA A 290 4.76 -9.63 -24.08
N ALA A 291 4.34 -10.58 -23.25
CA ALA A 291 5.23 -11.52 -22.57
C ALA A 291 5.91 -12.52 -23.52
N SER A 292 5.35 -12.77 -24.71
CA SER A 292 5.91 -13.75 -25.68
C SER A 292 7.34 -13.42 -26.11
N LYS A 293 7.76 -12.15 -26.07
CA LYS A 293 9.17 -11.78 -26.34
C LYS A 293 10.16 -12.31 -25.28
N TRP A 294 9.66 -12.73 -24.10
CA TRP A 294 10.44 -13.27 -23.00
C TRP A 294 10.01 -14.70 -22.62
N GLU A 295 9.51 -15.45 -23.60
CA GLU A 295 9.04 -16.82 -23.40
C GLU A 295 10.11 -17.74 -22.80
N MET A 296 11.39 -17.43 -23.05
CA MET A 296 12.54 -18.17 -22.54
C MET A 296 13.01 -17.71 -21.15
N ALA A 297 12.24 -16.85 -20.46
CA ALA A 297 12.56 -16.50 -19.07
C ALA A 297 12.51 -17.75 -18.16
N ASP A 298 13.41 -17.80 -17.18
CA ASP A 298 13.55 -18.97 -16.29
C ASP A 298 12.32 -19.17 -15.38
N ALA A 299 11.62 -18.09 -15.06
CA ALA A 299 10.38 -18.16 -14.29
C ALA A 299 9.35 -17.10 -14.72
N HIS A 300 8.08 -17.47 -14.61
CA HIS A 300 6.91 -16.61 -14.86
C HIS A 300 6.03 -16.59 -13.60
N LEU A 301 6.02 -15.47 -12.90
CA LEU A 301 5.33 -15.31 -11.62
C LEU A 301 4.27 -14.22 -11.67
N ALA A 302 3.03 -14.53 -11.28
CA ALA A 302 1.95 -13.55 -11.19
C ALA A 302 1.68 -13.16 -9.74
N ILE A 303 1.69 -11.85 -9.48
CA ILE A 303 1.43 -11.21 -8.19
C ILE A 303 0.28 -10.21 -8.30
N GLY A 304 -0.04 -9.55 -7.20
CA GLY A 304 -1.14 -8.59 -7.11
C GLY A 304 -2.50 -9.26 -6.90
N GLY A 305 -3.49 -8.49 -6.44
CA GLY A 305 -4.81 -9.01 -6.12
C GLY A 305 -5.57 -9.57 -7.33
N GLY A 306 -5.33 -9.02 -8.51
CA GLY A 306 -5.94 -9.47 -9.76
C GLY A 306 -5.53 -10.87 -10.20
N SER A 307 -4.34 -11.35 -9.79
CA SER A 307 -3.90 -12.73 -10.09
C SER A 307 -4.75 -13.79 -9.38
N GLN A 308 -5.44 -13.41 -8.30
CA GLN A 308 -6.29 -14.28 -7.48
C GLN A 308 -7.77 -14.22 -7.86
N LEU A 309 -8.14 -13.42 -8.86
CA LEU A 309 -9.52 -13.35 -9.33
C LEU A 309 -10.00 -14.74 -9.78
N PRO A 310 -11.24 -15.13 -9.48
CA PRO A 310 -11.83 -16.35 -9.99
C PRO A 310 -11.66 -16.46 -11.52
N LEU A 311 -11.30 -17.64 -12.02
CA LEU A 311 -10.91 -17.96 -13.39
C LEU A 311 -9.53 -17.46 -13.84
N ILE A 312 -8.99 -16.36 -13.28
CA ILE A 312 -7.71 -15.79 -13.74
C ILE A 312 -6.55 -16.71 -13.35
N SER A 313 -6.46 -17.18 -12.11
CA SER A 313 -5.40 -18.10 -11.70
C SER A 313 -5.32 -19.37 -12.55
N GLN A 314 -6.48 -19.91 -12.96
CA GLN A 314 -6.55 -21.09 -13.86
C GLN A 314 -6.06 -20.75 -15.27
N LEU A 315 -6.43 -19.58 -15.80
CA LEU A 315 -5.98 -19.12 -17.12
C LEU A 315 -4.47 -18.85 -17.16
N LEU A 316 -3.90 -18.37 -16.06
CA LEU A 316 -2.46 -18.17 -15.90
C LEU A 316 -1.73 -19.52 -15.83
N ALA A 317 -2.18 -20.43 -14.98
CA ALA A 317 -1.60 -21.77 -14.84
C ALA A 317 -1.59 -22.54 -16.17
N ALA A 318 -2.66 -22.46 -16.97
CA ALA A 318 -2.73 -23.06 -18.30
C ALA A 318 -1.69 -22.51 -19.29
N ARG A 319 -0.99 -21.41 -18.94
CA ARG A 319 0.10 -20.77 -19.72
C ARG A 319 1.47 -20.88 -19.05
N GLY A 320 1.60 -21.73 -18.04
CA GLY A 320 2.87 -21.87 -17.30
C GLY A 320 3.21 -20.67 -16.39
N ILE A 321 2.23 -19.80 -16.10
CA ILE A 321 2.42 -18.64 -15.21
C ILE A 321 1.94 -19.03 -13.81
N SER A 322 2.82 -19.02 -12.83
CA SER A 322 2.51 -19.33 -11.44
C SER A 322 1.89 -18.13 -10.74
N ALA A 323 0.61 -18.22 -10.37
CA ALA A 323 -0.02 -17.22 -9.52
C ALA A 323 0.31 -17.53 -8.05
N VAL A 324 1.05 -16.64 -7.39
CA VAL A 324 1.43 -16.84 -5.99
C VAL A 324 0.22 -16.73 -5.06
N SER A 325 0.17 -17.55 -4.04
CA SER A 325 -0.78 -17.36 -2.93
C SER A 325 -0.52 -16.00 -2.29
N ASP A 326 -1.52 -15.31 -1.82
CA ASP A 326 -1.36 -13.97 -1.22
C ASP A 326 -0.59 -12.95 -2.09
N GLY A 327 -0.68 -13.06 -3.41
CA GLY A 327 0.03 -12.19 -4.35
C GLY A 327 -0.15 -10.69 -4.07
N VAL A 328 -1.22 -10.30 -3.39
CA VAL A 328 -1.47 -8.92 -2.92
C VAL A 328 -0.41 -8.43 -1.94
N TRP A 329 0.23 -9.32 -1.18
CA TRP A 329 1.26 -9.02 -0.20
C TRP A 329 2.70 -9.21 -0.70
N ALA A 330 2.90 -9.86 -1.84
CA ALA A 330 4.21 -10.28 -2.33
C ALA A 330 5.25 -9.14 -2.33
N ASN A 331 4.87 -7.96 -2.83
CA ASN A 331 5.76 -6.79 -2.87
C ASN A 331 6.06 -6.25 -1.46
N ALA A 332 5.05 -6.09 -0.61
CA ALA A 332 5.22 -5.57 0.75
C ALA A 332 6.05 -6.50 1.63
N ARG A 333 5.83 -7.82 1.57
CA ARG A 333 6.62 -8.80 2.33
C ARG A 333 8.07 -8.83 1.88
N GLY A 334 8.33 -8.76 0.57
CA GLY A 334 9.70 -8.66 0.06
C GLY A 334 10.42 -7.38 0.50
N MET A 335 9.73 -6.23 0.50
CA MET A 335 10.27 -4.97 1.04
C MET A 335 10.57 -5.08 2.53
N TYR A 336 9.70 -5.73 3.29
CA TYR A 336 9.92 -5.92 4.73
C TYR A 336 11.17 -6.78 5.00
N LYS A 337 11.36 -7.89 4.27
CA LYS A 337 12.59 -8.71 4.35
C LYS A 337 13.85 -7.89 4.09
N LEU A 338 13.81 -7.00 3.09
CA LEU A 338 14.93 -6.10 2.79
C LEU A 338 15.17 -5.05 3.88
N ALA A 339 14.11 -4.47 4.45
CA ALA A 339 14.20 -3.50 5.54
C ALA A 339 14.77 -4.15 6.80
N HIS A 340 14.31 -5.36 7.13
CA HIS A 340 14.77 -6.13 8.29
C HIS A 340 16.24 -6.49 8.16
N ALA A 341 16.67 -7.06 7.04
CA ALA A 341 18.07 -7.40 6.80
C ALA A 341 19.01 -6.18 6.91
N LYS A 342 18.52 -4.98 6.49
CA LYS A 342 19.32 -3.77 6.62
C LYS A 342 19.38 -3.27 8.06
N ALA A 343 18.28 -3.36 8.82
CA ALA A 343 18.27 -2.99 10.23
C ALA A 343 19.21 -3.88 11.06
N GLU A 344 19.25 -5.19 10.82
CA GLU A 344 20.17 -6.13 11.46
C GLU A 344 21.63 -5.80 11.14
N ALA A 345 21.95 -5.45 9.88
CA ALA A 345 23.32 -5.12 9.46
C ALA A 345 23.85 -3.79 10.05
N THR A 346 22.97 -2.95 10.61
CA THR A 346 23.33 -1.65 11.23
C THR A 346 23.34 -1.69 12.76
N GLN A 347 22.96 -2.82 13.37
CA GLN A 347 23.13 -3.04 14.80
C GLN A 347 24.60 -3.40 15.08
N PRO A 348 25.25 -2.72 16.05
CA PRO A 348 26.66 -2.89 16.36
C PRO A 348 27.02 -4.28 16.92
#